data_5ec9262d8b7cc21cba363454a2afa2e7
#
_entry.id   5ec9262d8b7cc21cba363454a2afa2e7
#
_cell.length_a   1.000
_cell.length_b   1.000
_cell.length_c   1.000
_cell.angle_alpha   90.00
_cell.angle_beta   90.00
_cell.angle_gamma   90.00
#
_symmetry.space_group_name_H-M   'P 1'
#
loop_
_entity.id
_entity.type
_entity.pdbx_description
1 polymer ?
#
loop_
_entity_poly.entity_id
_entity_poly.type
_entity_poly.pdbx_seq_one_letter_code
_entity_poly.pdbx_strand_id
1 'polypeptide(L)'
;IRVSHETIYRFAYSRDGRAEAFYRHLPEHRRRRRPRGYRRHQRTHIFDSQSLSHRPECVSGRAEFGHWECDLMMFRKEHGKINVTSLVERVSRYAVVMRNENRQSMPIIEALINGLAPLPAAARQSVTFDRGTEFSAWQRLKDGFGADSWFCDPQAPWQKGTVENTNIRLRKYLPRSTEPTALTNRYLRSICQRLNSTPRKCLGYRTPAEIFESELMEIQNRLA
;
A
#
# COMPACT_ATOMS: atom_id res chain seq x y z
N ILE A 1 23.91 -25.14 -29.64
CA ILE A 1 23.03 -24.09 -30.25
C ILE A 1 22.37 -23.34 -29.11
N ARG A 2 22.51 -22.01 -29.09
CA ARG A 2 21.88 -21.16 -28.07
C ARG A 2 20.65 -20.52 -28.70
N VAL A 3 19.45 -20.75 -28.13
CA VAL A 3 18.20 -20.14 -28.60
C VAL A 3 17.71 -19.12 -27.57
N SER A 4 17.12 -18.01 -28.04
CA SER A 4 16.53 -17.02 -27.15
C SER A 4 15.19 -17.51 -26.60
N HIS A 5 14.80 -17.00 -25.43
CA HIS A 5 13.46 -17.28 -24.87
C HIS A 5 12.35 -16.88 -25.83
N GLU A 6 12.53 -15.80 -26.62
CA GLU A 6 11.57 -15.35 -27.61
C GLU A 6 11.37 -16.40 -28.73
N THR A 7 12.45 -17.06 -29.15
CA THR A 7 12.40 -18.15 -30.14
C THR A 7 11.58 -19.32 -29.61
N ILE A 8 11.77 -19.69 -28.33
CA ILE A 8 10.99 -20.75 -27.67
C ILE A 8 9.49 -20.39 -27.64
N TYR A 9 9.18 -19.16 -27.20
CA TYR A 9 7.78 -18.70 -27.19
C TYR A 9 7.17 -18.64 -28.58
N ARG A 10 7.91 -18.17 -29.60
CA ARG A 10 7.44 -18.13 -30.98
C ARG A 10 7.12 -19.54 -31.51
N PHE A 11 7.98 -20.51 -31.22
CA PHE A 11 7.74 -21.89 -31.60
C PHE A 11 6.54 -22.48 -30.86
N ALA A 12 6.47 -22.39 -29.55
CA ALA A 12 5.37 -22.94 -28.76
C ALA A 12 3.98 -22.39 -29.14
N TYR A 13 3.93 -21.15 -29.67
CA TYR A 13 2.69 -20.53 -30.16
C TYR A 13 2.54 -20.58 -31.70
N SER A 14 3.44 -21.22 -32.45
CA SER A 14 3.28 -21.50 -33.88
C SER A 14 2.11 -22.46 -34.10
N ARG A 15 1.78 -22.71 -35.39
CA ARG A 15 0.77 -23.70 -35.75
C ARG A 15 1.12 -25.08 -35.20
N ASP A 16 2.35 -25.51 -35.43
CA ASP A 16 2.84 -26.84 -35.03
C ASP A 16 2.97 -26.94 -33.49
N GLY A 17 3.55 -25.95 -32.85
CA GLY A 17 3.67 -25.94 -31.40
C GLY A 17 2.33 -25.91 -30.66
N ARG A 18 1.27 -25.35 -31.28
CA ARG A 18 -0.08 -25.41 -30.73
C ARG A 18 -0.76 -26.76 -30.97
N ALA A 19 -0.49 -27.43 -32.09
CA ALA A 19 -0.99 -28.76 -32.36
C ALA A 19 -0.46 -29.75 -31.31
N GLU A 20 0.84 -29.67 -30.98
CA GLU A 20 1.49 -30.45 -29.94
C GLU A 20 1.29 -29.92 -28.51
N ALA A 21 0.46 -28.89 -28.36
CA ALA A 21 0.14 -28.27 -27.07
C ALA A 21 1.35 -27.80 -26.24
N PHE A 22 2.49 -27.41 -26.86
CA PHE A 22 3.71 -26.98 -26.16
C PHE A 22 3.50 -25.77 -25.26
N TYR A 23 2.44 -24.97 -25.47
CA TYR A 23 2.07 -23.90 -24.55
C TYR A 23 1.83 -24.37 -23.11
N ARG A 24 1.50 -25.66 -22.90
CA ARG A 24 1.31 -26.28 -21.57
C ARG A 24 2.61 -26.38 -20.78
N HIS A 25 3.76 -26.36 -21.45
CA HIS A 25 5.08 -26.40 -20.81
C HIS A 25 5.64 -25.01 -20.52
N LEU A 26 4.94 -23.95 -20.95
CA LEU A 26 5.32 -22.59 -20.61
C LEU A 26 4.81 -22.21 -19.21
N PRO A 27 5.49 -21.31 -18.49
CA PRO A 27 5.19 -20.99 -17.08
C PRO A 27 3.73 -20.61 -16.80
N GLU A 28 3.02 -20.05 -17.77
CA GLU A 28 1.64 -19.57 -17.58
C GLU A 28 0.59 -20.46 -18.27
N HIS A 29 0.97 -21.54 -18.93
CA HIS A 29 0.11 -22.55 -19.59
C HIS A 29 -0.98 -21.97 -20.51
N ARG A 30 -0.76 -20.77 -21.10
CA ARG A 30 -1.77 -20.06 -21.89
C ARG A 30 -1.87 -20.63 -23.30
N ARG A 31 -3.07 -20.95 -23.75
CA ARG A 31 -3.33 -21.41 -25.10
C ARG A 31 -3.03 -20.36 -26.21
N ARG A 32 -3.03 -19.07 -25.85
CA ARG A 32 -2.74 -17.96 -26.77
C ARG A 32 -1.70 -17.03 -26.18
N ARG A 33 -0.79 -16.55 -27.03
CA ARG A 33 0.19 -15.55 -26.64
C ARG A 33 -0.51 -14.20 -26.41
N ARG A 34 -0.16 -13.52 -25.34
CA ARG A 34 -0.59 -12.13 -25.16
C ARG A 34 0.19 -11.22 -26.13
N PRO A 35 -0.47 -10.29 -26.84
CA PRO A 35 0.24 -9.30 -27.65
C PRO A 35 1.22 -8.50 -26.81
N ARG A 36 2.39 -8.15 -27.37
CA ARG A 36 3.31 -7.20 -26.77
C ARG A 36 2.57 -5.88 -26.53
N GLY A 37 2.66 -5.33 -25.32
CA GLY A 37 1.97 -4.08 -24.96
C GLY A 37 0.49 -4.25 -24.54
N TYR A 38 -0.03 -5.48 -24.40
CA TYR A 38 -1.39 -5.72 -23.89
C TYR A 38 -1.59 -5.20 -22.45
N ARG A 39 -0.54 -5.00 -21.68
CA ARG A 39 -0.55 -4.18 -20.49
C ARG A 39 -0.36 -2.71 -20.89
N ARG A 40 -1.28 -2.15 -21.68
CA ARG A 40 -1.50 -0.71 -21.61
C ARG A 40 -2.01 -0.46 -20.18
N HIS A 41 -1.11 0.03 -19.31
CA HIS A 41 -1.57 0.76 -18.15
C HIS A 41 -2.48 1.85 -18.73
N GLN A 42 -3.77 1.79 -18.44
CA GLN A 42 -4.59 2.97 -18.56
C GLN A 42 -3.85 4.00 -17.71
N ARG A 43 -3.18 4.94 -18.36
CA ARG A 43 -2.72 6.17 -17.70
C ARG A 43 -4.01 6.82 -17.23
N THR A 44 -4.39 6.56 -16.01
CA THR A 44 -5.45 7.29 -15.35
C THR A 44 -4.84 8.65 -15.06
N HIS A 45 -5.05 9.61 -15.97
CA HIS A 45 -4.69 11.03 -15.83
C HIS A 45 -5.21 11.64 -14.52
N ILE A 46 -6.17 10.98 -13.89
CA ILE A 46 -6.78 11.34 -12.58
C ILE A 46 -5.73 11.56 -11.47
N PHE A 47 -4.57 10.92 -11.57
CA PHE A 47 -3.53 11.01 -10.52
C PHE A 47 -2.30 11.83 -10.92
N ASP A 48 -2.26 12.43 -12.12
CA ASP A 48 -1.04 13.08 -12.62
C ASP A 48 -0.75 14.39 -11.87
N SER A 49 -1.79 15.13 -11.48
CA SER A 49 -1.64 16.35 -10.66
C SER A 49 -1.20 16.06 -9.22
N GLN A 50 -1.39 14.84 -8.74
CA GLN A 50 -1.05 14.36 -7.41
C GLN A 50 0.14 13.39 -7.43
N SER A 51 0.95 13.41 -8.50
CA SER A 51 2.16 12.59 -8.61
C SER A 51 3.16 12.96 -7.51
N LEU A 52 3.91 11.97 -7.04
CA LEU A 52 5.01 12.17 -6.09
C LEU A 52 6.08 13.15 -6.57
N SER A 53 6.19 13.38 -7.89
CA SER A 53 7.09 14.40 -8.46
C SER A 53 6.72 15.83 -8.04
N HIS A 54 5.46 16.07 -7.67
CA HIS A 54 4.98 17.37 -7.19
C HIS A 54 4.96 17.47 -5.66
N ARG A 55 5.30 16.39 -4.95
CA ARG A 55 5.31 16.35 -3.49
C ARG A 55 6.48 17.18 -2.94
N PRO A 56 6.23 18.06 -1.94
CA PRO A 56 7.29 18.86 -1.33
C PRO A 56 8.46 18.00 -0.82
N GLU A 57 9.68 18.55 -0.90
CA GLU A 57 10.89 17.81 -0.53
C GLU A 57 10.96 17.50 0.97
N CYS A 58 10.42 18.37 1.83
CA CYS A 58 10.30 18.12 3.27
C CYS A 58 9.56 16.81 3.57
N VAL A 59 8.51 16.52 2.80
CA VAL A 59 7.78 15.25 2.90
C VAL A 59 8.63 14.08 2.38
N SER A 60 9.35 14.27 1.28
CA SER A 60 10.19 13.23 0.68
C SER A 60 11.33 12.82 1.59
N GLY A 61 11.99 13.77 2.25
CA GLY A 61 13.09 13.57 3.20
C GLY A 61 12.68 12.95 4.53
N ARG A 62 11.36 12.80 4.81
CA ARG A 62 10.85 12.32 6.11
C ARG A 62 11.28 13.20 7.29
N ALA A 63 11.42 14.49 7.05
CA ALA A 63 11.77 15.46 8.07
C ALA A 63 10.55 16.03 8.80
N GLU A 64 9.39 15.91 8.16
CA GLU A 64 8.13 16.47 8.66
C GLU A 64 7.17 15.36 9.07
N PHE A 65 6.59 15.52 10.24
CA PHE A 65 5.61 14.61 10.82
C PHE A 65 4.20 14.83 10.23
N GLY A 66 3.36 13.80 10.29
CA GLY A 66 1.97 13.87 9.81
C GLY A 66 1.76 13.43 8.36
N HIS A 67 2.78 12.85 7.74
CA HIS A 67 2.71 12.30 6.39
C HIS A 67 2.68 10.78 6.42
N TRP A 68 1.64 10.20 5.82
CA TRP A 68 1.33 8.78 5.90
C TRP A 68 1.55 8.05 4.58
N GLU A 69 1.89 6.78 4.64
CA GLU A 69 1.88 5.85 3.50
C GLU A 69 0.77 4.82 3.72
N CYS A 70 -0.03 4.59 2.69
CA CYS A 70 -1.17 3.66 2.73
C CYS A 70 -0.98 2.53 1.71
N ASP A 71 -1.38 1.32 2.10
CA ASP A 71 -1.36 0.15 1.23
C ASP A 71 -2.45 -0.85 1.62
N LEU A 72 -2.83 -1.74 0.69
CA LEU A 72 -3.80 -2.80 0.93
C LEU A 72 -3.13 -4.16 0.99
N MET A 73 -3.41 -4.90 2.06
CA MET A 73 -2.94 -6.27 2.24
C MET A 73 -4.04 -7.26 1.90
N MET A 74 -3.88 -7.95 0.77
CA MET A 74 -4.82 -8.97 0.31
C MET A 74 -4.52 -10.33 0.94
N PHE A 75 -5.57 -11.10 1.20
CA PHE A 75 -5.51 -12.52 1.59
C PHE A 75 -5.72 -13.44 0.37
N ARG A 76 -5.75 -14.75 0.59
CA ARG A 76 -6.01 -15.72 -0.48
C ARG A 76 -7.43 -15.52 -1.04
N LYS A 77 -7.62 -15.81 -2.32
CA LYS A 77 -8.92 -15.61 -3.01
C LYS A 77 -10.06 -16.43 -2.41
N GLU A 78 -9.76 -17.58 -1.83
CA GLU A 78 -10.70 -18.46 -1.13
C GLU A 78 -11.36 -17.79 0.07
N HIS A 79 -10.70 -16.80 0.67
CA HIS A 79 -11.22 -16.00 1.79
C HIS A 79 -12.08 -14.80 1.35
N GLY A 80 -12.45 -14.72 0.06
CA GLY A 80 -13.33 -13.69 -0.47
C GLY A 80 -12.63 -12.34 -0.72
N LYS A 81 -13.35 -11.24 -0.48
CA LYS A 81 -12.89 -9.88 -0.79
C LYS A 81 -12.34 -9.11 0.41
N ILE A 82 -12.41 -9.70 1.61
CA ILE A 82 -11.93 -9.09 2.84
C ILE A 82 -10.43 -8.83 2.73
N ASN A 83 -10.02 -7.67 3.20
CA ASN A 83 -8.62 -7.23 3.18
C ASN A 83 -8.36 -6.30 4.36
N VAL A 84 -7.13 -5.87 4.53
CA VAL A 84 -6.77 -4.86 5.53
C VAL A 84 -6.01 -3.71 4.87
N THR A 85 -6.37 -2.50 5.26
CA THR A 85 -5.58 -1.29 4.99
C THR A 85 -4.49 -1.19 6.04
N SER A 86 -3.25 -1.04 5.62
CA SER A 86 -2.12 -0.64 6.46
C SER A 86 -1.80 0.83 6.20
N LEU A 87 -1.72 1.61 7.26
CA LEU A 87 -1.41 3.03 7.25
C LEU A 87 -0.22 3.25 8.16
N VAL A 88 0.83 3.92 7.67
CA VAL A 88 2.08 4.10 8.43
C VAL A 88 2.54 5.54 8.34
N GLU A 89 2.76 6.18 9.50
CA GLU A 89 3.34 7.51 9.56
C GLU A 89 4.85 7.44 9.25
N ARG A 90 5.34 8.40 8.44
CA ARG A 90 6.64 8.29 7.77
C ARG A 90 7.83 8.61 8.66
N VAL A 91 7.70 9.47 9.65
CA VAL A 91 8.75 9.83 10.62
C VAL A 91 8.83 8.78 11.72
N SER A 92 7.75 8.61 12.46
CA SER A 92 7.66 7.73 13.63
C SER A 92 7.60 6.24 13.28
N ARG A 93 7.22 5.88 12.05
CA ARG A 93 6.89 4.50 11.67
C ARG A 93 5.66 3.93 12.39
N TYR A 94 4.86 4.78 13.01
CA TYR A 94 3.66 4.38 13.69
C TYR A 94 2.67 3.77 12.72
N ALA A 95 2.17 2.57 13.05
CA ALA A 95 1.32 1.79 12.16
C ALA A 95 -0.10 1.67 12.69
N VAL A 96 -1.07 1.85 11.81
CA VAL A 96 -2.49 1.58 12.03
C VAL A 96 -2.95 0.57 11.00
N VAL A 97 -3.76 -0.41 11.42
CA VAL A 97 -4.31 -1.44 10.54
C VAL A 97 -5.81 -1.48 10.69
N MET A 98 -6.52 -1.41 9.56
CA MET A 98 -7.98 -1.37 9.51
C MET A 98 -8.52 -2.50 8.64
N ARG A 99 -9.58 -3.18 9.09
CA ARG A 99 -10.27 -4.20 8.32
C ARG A 99 -11.21 -3.55 7.30
N ASN A 100 -11.23 -4.11 6.08
CA ASN A 100 -12.17 -3.75 5.04
C ASN A 100 -12.95 -4.99 4.60
N GLU A 101 -14.24 -4.83 4.38
CA GLU A 101 -15.12 -5.92 3.91
C GLU A 101 -14.91 -6.20 2.40
N ASN A 102 -14.42 -5.20 1.65
CA ASN A 102 -14.17 -5.31 0.22
C ASN A 102 -13.12 -4.29 -0.23
N ARG A 103 -12.93 -4.13 -1.55
CA ARG A 103 -11.99 -3.17 -2.15
C ARG A 103 -12.69 -1.93 -2.73
N GLN A 104 -13.86 -1.59 -2.24
CA GLN A 104 -14.56 -0.38 -2.68
C GLN A 104 -13.88 0.86 -2.11
N SER A 105 -13.66 1.86 -2.97
CA SER A 105 -12.88 3.04 -2.61
C SER A 105 -13.52 3.87 -1.51
N MET A 106 -14.83 4.09 -1.57
CA MET A 106 -15.54 4.92 -0.59
C MET A 106 -15.38 4.41 0.85
N PRO A 107 -15.72 3.14 1.19
CA PRO A 107 -15.56 2.62 2.55
C PRO A 107 -14.10 2.66 3.04
N ILE A 108 -13.13 2.42 2.14
CA ILE A 108 -11.70 2.47 2.49
C ILE A 108 -11.28 3.89 2.87
N ILE A 109 -11.65 4.88 2.06
CA ILE A 109 -11.32 6.28 2.34
C ILE A 109 -12.06 6.80 3.58
N GLU A 110 -13.31 6.41 3.80
CA GLU A 110 -14.05 6.74 5.03
C GLU A 110 -13.39 6.12 6.29
N ALA A 111 -12.89 4.88 6.19
CA ALA A 111 -12.14 4.28 7.29
C ALA A 111 -10.84 5.04 7.59
N LEU A 112 -10.13 5.53 6.56
CA LEU A 112 -8.95 6.38 6.73
C LEU A 112 -9.31 7.70 7.40
N ILE A 113 -10.39 8.37 6.96
CA ILE A 113 -10.87 9.62 7.55
C ILE A 113 -11.19 9.39 9.03
N ASN A 114 -11.98 8.38 9.36
CA ASN A 114 -12.35 8.08 10.75
C ASN A 114 -11.13 7.71 11.62
N GLY A 115 -10.16 7.01 11.05
CA GLY A 115 -8.93 6.62 11.75
C GLY A 115 -7.99 7.79 12.05
N LEU A 116 -7.95 8.80 11.17
CA LEU A 116 -7.07 9.97 11.31
C LEU A 116 -7.78 11.19 11.92
N ALA A 117 -9.11 11.27 11.87
CA ALA A 117 -9.88 12.42 12.37
C ALA A 117 -9.55 12.85 13.82
N PRO A 118 -9.28 11.91 14.76
CA PRO A 118 -8.91 12.30 16.13
C PRO A 118 -7.56 13.01 16.26
N LEU A 119 -6.70 12.94 15.23
CA LEU A 119 -5.38 13.56 15.26
C LEU A 119 -5.47 15.07 14.93
N PRO A 120 -4.59 15.90 15.50
CA PRO A 120 -4.48 17.31 15.11
C PRO A 120 -4.09 17.43 13.61
N ALA A 121 -4.43 18.56 12.97
CA ALA A 121 -4.19 18.77 11.55
C ALA A 121 -2.72 18.54 11.15
N ALA A 122 -1.77 19.00 11.97
CA ALA A 122 -0.35 18.82 11.74
C ALA A 122 0.12 17.33 11.80
N ALA A 123 -0.68 16.42 12.39
CA ALA A 123 -0.39 14.99 12.43
C ALA A 123 -1.07 14.20 11.29
N ARG A 124 -1.85 14.86 10.42
CA ARG A 124 -2.59 14.23 9.32
C ARG A 124 -2.56 15.07 8.03
N GLN A 125 -1.37 15.49 7.64
CA GLN A 125 -1.16 16.45 6.55
C GLN A 125 -1.32 15.83 5.16
N SER A 126 -0.81 14.61 4.94
CA SER A 126 -0.99 13.93 3.66
C SER A 126 -0.95 12.41 3.75
N VAL A 127 -1.51 11.76 2.73
CA VAL A 127 -1.45 10.30 2.57
C VAL A 127 -0.90 9.96 1.18
N THR A 128 0.07 9.05 1.13
CA THR A 128 0.66 8.54 -0.11
C THR A 128 0.07 7.17 -0.45
N PHE A 129 -0.43 7.03 -1.68
CA PHE A 129 -1.05 5.83 -2.22
C PHE A 129 -0.27 5.28 -3.42
N ASP A 130 -0.55 4.03 -3.81
CA ASP A 130 -0.34 3.61 -5.18
C ASP A 130 -1.52 4.04 -6.08
N ARG A 131 -1.42 3.73 -7.38
CA ARG A 131 -2.48 4.05 -8.34
C ARG A 131 -3.57 2.96 -8.38
N GLY A 132 -3.89 2.35 -7.23
CA GLY A 132 -4.96 1.37 -7.12
C GLY A 132 -6.35 2.01 -7.24
N THR A 133 -7.28 1.31 -7.88
CA THR A 133 -8.67 1.78 -8.01
C THR A 133 -9.39 1.89 -6.67
N GLU A 134 -8.90 1.19 -5.66
CA GLU A 134 -9.34 1.25 -4.27
C GLU A 134 -9.12 2.60 -3.60
N PHE A 135 -8.32 3.47 -4.19
CA PHE A 135 -8.06 4.82 -3.69
C PHE A 135 -8.66 5.92 -4.58
N SER A 136 -9.56 5.57 -5.51
CA SER A 136 -10.14 6.53 -6.47
C SER A 136 -10.98 7.64 -5.84
N ALA A 137 -11.50 7.45 -4.62
CA ALA A 137 -12.25 8.47 -3.86
C ALA A 137 -11.36 9.37 -2.98
N TRP A 138 -10.06 9.44 -3.28
CA TRP A 138 -9.04 10.16 -2.50
C TRP A 138 -9.34 11.64 -2.23
N GLN A 139 -10.08 12.32 -3.14
CA GLN A 139 -10.44 13.73 -2.97
C GLN A 139 -11.17 13.99 -1.65
N ARG A 140 -11.92 12.99 -1.16
CA ARG A 140 -12.63 13.11 0.12
C ARG A 140 -11.73 13.26 1.34
N LEU A 141 -10.44 12.91 1.25
CA LEU A 141 -9.49 13.18 2.33
C LEU A 141 -9.27 14.69 2.48
N LYS A 142 -9.19 15.43 1.36
CA LYS A 142 -9.07 16.89 1.39
C LYS A 142 -10.36 17.55 1.88
N ASP A 143 -11.50 17.08 1.39
CA ASP A 143 -12.83 17.58 1.79
C ASP A 143 -13.13 17.27 3.26
N GLY A 144 -12.73 16.09 3.76
CA GLY A 144 -13.02 15.64 5.12
C GLY A 144 -12.19 16.29 6.22
N PHE A 145 -10.89 16.50 5.99
CA PHE A 145 -9.99 17.08 6.98
C PHE A 145 -8.75 17.80 6.43
N GLY A 146 -8.77 18.14 5.15
CA GLY A 146 -7.73 18.96 4.53
C GLY A 146 -6.43 18.25 4.16
N ALA A 147 -6.35 16.92 4.25
CA ALA A 147 -5.12 16.20 3.92
C ALA A 147 -4.90 16.11 2.40
N ASP A 148 -3.66 16.33 1.99
CA ASP A 148 -3.24 16.13 0.62
C ASP A 148 -3.07 14.62 0.30
N SER A 149 -3.23 14.27 -0.96
CA SER A 149 -3.04 12.89 -1.44
C SER A 149 -1.96 12.86 -2.50
N TRP A 150 -1.03 11.91 -2.37
CA TRP A 150 0.06 11.73 -3.31
C TRP A 150 0.03 10.32 -3.89
N PHE A 151 0.36 10.18 -5.17
CA PHE A 151 0.36 8.90 -5.86
C PHE A 151 1.73 8.53 -6.38
N CYS A 152 2.15 7.30 -6.08
CA CYS A 152 3.38 6.73 -6.61
C CYS A 152 3.36 6.66 -8.14
N ASP A 153 4.53 6.73 -8.75
CA ASP A 153 4.66 6.48 -10.17
C ASP A 153 4.35 5.02 -10.50
N PRO A 154 3.88 4.74 -11.72
CA PRO A 154 3.65 3.37 -12.14
C PRO A 154 4.92 2.52 -12.02
N GLN A 155 4.81 1.34 -11.39
CA GLN A 155 5.92 0.39 -11.21
C GLN A 155 7.08 0.91 -10.34
N ALA A 156 6.82 1.85 -9.44
CA ALA A 156 7.80 2.40 -8.50
C ALA A 156 7.49 2.02 -7.03
N PRO A 157 7.56 0.72 -6.65
CA PRO A 157 7.21 0.26 -5.30
C PRO A 157 8.11 0.89 -4.23
N TRP A 158 9.36 1.16 -4.53
CA TRP A 158 10.31 1.81 -3.59
C TRP A 158 9.84 3.17 -3.06
N GLN A 159 8.90 3.82 -3.73
CA GLN A 159 8.34 5.11 -3.31
C GLN A 159 7.44 5.01 -2.06
N LYS A 160 6.98 3.79 -1.70
CA LYS A 160 6.23 3.48 -0.47
C LYS A 160 7.00 2.56 0.47
N GLY A 161 8.31 2.68 0.54
CA GLY A 161 9.16 1.76 1.30
C GLY A 161 8.83 1.64 2.79
N THR A 162 8.20 2.66 3.41
CA THR A 162 7.84 2.62 4.84
C THR A 162 6.71 1.62 5.09
N VAL A 163 5.61 1.73 4.33
CA VAL A 163 4.47 0.82 4.49
C VAL A 163 4.81 -0.58 3.99
N GLU A 164 5.60 -0.73 2.92
CA GLU A 164 6.03 -2.05 2.44
C GLU A 164 6.84 -2.81 3.49
N ASN A 165 7.80 -2.13 4.15
CA ASN A 165 8.58 -2.72 5.24
C ASN A 165 7.68 -3.11 6.43
N THR A 166 6.68 -2.29 6.74
CA THR A 166 5.70 -2.59 7.77
C THR A 166 4.83 -3.77 7.37
N ASN A 167 4.41 -3.88 6.10
CA ASN A 167 3.63 -5.00 5.58
C ASN A 167 4.40 -6.33 5.66
N ILE A 168 5.71 -6.34 5.43
CA ILE A 168 6.56 -7.52 5.66
C ILE A 168 6.48 -7.98 7.12
N ARG A 169 6.48 -7.06 8.08
CA ARG A 169 6.34 -7.38 9.50
C ARG A 169 4.93 -7.82 9.86
N LEU A 170 3.91 -7.15 9.31
CA LEU A 170 2.50 -7.52 9.47
C LEU A 170 2.23 -8.94 8.96
N ARG A 171 2.88 -9.37 7.89
CA ARG A 171 2.72 -10.73 7.33
C ARG A 171 3.15 -11.85 8.28
N LYS A 172 3.92 -11.56 9.32
CA LYS A 172 4.23 -12.52 10.39
C LYS A 172 3.01 -12.85 11.25
N TYR A 173 2.09 -11.90 11.38
CA TYR A 173 0.84 -12.02 12.17
C TYR A 173 -0.39 -12.26 11.28
N LEU A 174 -0.34 -11.75 10.06
CA LEU A 174 -1.39 -11.79 9.05
C LEU A 174 -0.88 -12.48 7.78
N PRO A 175 -0.54 -13.79 7.81
CA PRO A 175 -0.18 -14.52 6.61
C PRO A 175 -1.34 -14.50 5.60
N ARG A 176 -1.05 -14.77 4.33
CA ARG A 176 -2.09 -14.76 3.27
C ARG A 176 -3.20 -15.77 3.51
N SER A 177 -2.95 -16.81 4.32
CA SER A 177 -3.90 -17.84 4.73
C SER A 177 -4.76 -17.46 5.95
N THR A 178 -4.63 -16.24 6.48
CA THR A 178 -5.43 -15.80 7.63
C THR A 178 -6.92 -15.82 7.29
N GLU A 179 -7.70 -16.51 8.12
CA GLU A 179 -9.16 -16.57 8.00
C GLU A 179 -9.79 -15.19 8.27
N PRO A 180 -10.79 -14.77 7.48
CA PRO A 180 -11.47 -13.49 7.67
C PRO A 180 -12.10 -13.31 9.06
N THR A 181 -12.57 -14.41 9.67
CA THR A 181 -13.14 -14.44 11.01
C THR A 181 -12.14 -14.08 12.10
N ALA A 182 -10.85 -14.35 11.88
CA ALA A 182 -9.78 -13.97 12.80
C ALA A 182 -9.43 -12.47 12.76
N LEU A 183 -9.85 -11.74 11.70
CA LEU A 183 -9.55 -10.33 11.51
C LEU A 183 -10.46 -9.42 12.34
N THR A 184 -10.56 -9.66 13.63
CA THR A 184 -11.34 -8.80 14.54
C THR A 184 -10.59 -7.48 14.80
N ASN A 185 -11.33 -6.41 15.07
CA ASN A 185 -10.72 -5.12 15.45
C ASN A 185 -9.84 -5.23 16.70
N ARG A 186 -10.17 -6.10 17.63
CA ARG A 186 -9.35 -6.38 18.82
C ARG A 186 -8.03 -7.01 18.43
N TYR A 187 -8.04 -7.99 17.55
CA TYR A 187 -6.82 -8.66 17.08
C TYR A 187 -5.93 -7.70 16.29
N LEU A 188 -6.49 -6.93 15.35
CA LEU A 188 -5.74 -5.93 14.59
C LEU A 188 -5.12 -4.86 15.49
N ARG A 189 -5.84 -4.37 16.51
CA ARG A 189 -5.29 -3.46 17.52
C ARG A 189 -4.12 -4.06 18.29
N SER A 190 -4.21 -5.33 18.70
CA SER A 190 -3.11 -6.01 19.43
C SER A 190 -1.86 -6.14 18.56
N ILE A 191 -2.02 -6.38 17.24
CA ILE A 191 -0.89 -6.40 16.29
C ILE A 191 -0.28 -5.00 16.16
N CYS A 192 -1.10 -3.96 15.98
CA CYS A 192 -0.62 -2.57 15.92
C CYS A 192 0.16 -2.20 17.18
N GLN A 193 -0.38 -2.50 18.36
CA GLN A 193 0.28 -2.25 19.63
C GLN A 193 1.64 -2.93 19.70
N ARG A 194 1.74 -4.20 19.34
CA ARG A 194 3.01 -4.94 19.30
C ARG A 194 4.02 -4.34 18.32
N LEU A 195 3.58 -3.94 17.12
CA LEU A 195 4.46 -3.30 16.15
C LEU A 195 4.95 -1.93 16.59
N ASN A 196 4.06 -1.16 17.22
CA ASN A 196 4.34 0.20 17.66
C ASN A 196 5.15 0.24 18.97
N SER A 197 5.14 -0.82 19.79
CA SER A 197 6.00 -0.97 20.98
C SER A 197 7.32 -1.69 20.70
N THR A 198 7.61 -2.06 19.45
CA THR A 198 8.89 -2.71 19.10
C THR A 198 9.95 -1.68 18.71
N PRO A 199 11.10 -1.59 19.41
CA PRO A 199 12.17 -0.67 19.07
C PRO A 199 12.69 -0.84 17.63
N ARG A 200 13.03 0.27 16.97
CA ARG A 200 13.53 0.28 15.59
C ARG A 200 14.93 0.88 15.52
N LYS A 201 15.85 0.20 14.86
CA LYS A 201 17.20 0.73 14.61
C LYS A 201 17.17 2.08 13.90
N CYS A 202 16.27 2.26 12.92
CA CYS A 202 16.10 3.51 12.18
C CYS A 202 15.50 4.66 13.00
N LEU A 203 15.04 4.40 14.24
CA LEU A 203 14.54 5.38 15.21
C LEU A 203 15.47 5.52 16.40
N GLY A 204 16.77 5.16 16.26
CA GLY A 204 17.72 5.18 17.36
C GLY A 204 17.34 4.21 18.48
N TYR A 205 16.73 3.07 18.14
CA TYR A 205 16.20 2.07 19.08
C TYR A 205 15.00 2.53 19.94
N ARG A 206 14.42 3.68 19.64
CA ARG A 206 13.11 4.06 20.18
C ARG A 206 12.00 3.29 19.47
N THR A 207 10.84 3.21 20.12
CA THR A 207 9.65 2.60 19.55
C THR A 207 8.89 3.59 18.65
N PRO A 208 8.10 3.11 17.66
CA PRO A 208 7.19 3.96 16.90
C PRO A 208 6.21 4.76 17.78
N ALA A 209 5.70 4.16 18.85
CA ALA A 209 4.79 4.82 19.79
C ALA A 209 5.47 6.01 20.50
N GLU A 210 6.68 5.81 21.06
CA GLU A 210 7.43 6.88 21.72
C GLU A 210 7.72 8.07 20.81
N ILE A 211 8.09 7.81 19.54
CA ILE A 211 8.33 8.89 18.58
C ILE A 211 7.00 9.58 18.23
N PHE A 212 5.94 8.82 17.97
CA PHE A 212 4.64 9.36 17.59
C PHE A 212 4.06 10.26 18.71
N GLU A 213 4.12 9.81 19.95
CA GLU A 213 3.68 10.56 21.12
C GLU A 213 4.52 11.84 21.34
N SER A 214 5.85 11.74 21.17
CA SER A 214 6.76 12.89 21.26
C SER A 214 6.40 13.97 20.25
N GLU A 215 6.15 13.60 18.98
CA GLU A 215 5.75 14.52 17.91
C GLU A 215 4.38 15.16 18.19
N LEU A 216 3.42 14.39 18.70
CA LEU A 216 2.11 14.92 19.10
C LEU A 216 2.22 15.95 20.23
N MET A 217 3.05 15.68 21.23
CA MET A 217 3.31 16.64 22.34
C MET A 217 3.94 17.93 21.82
N GLU A 218 4.90 17.84 20.89
CA GLU A 218 5.51 19.02 20.29
C GLU A 218 4.50 19.87 19.52
N ILE A 219 3.57 19.24 18.78
CA ILE A 219 2.49 19.96 18.10
C ILE A 219 1.59 20.68 19.10
N GLN A 220 1.20 20.01 20.20
CA GLN A 220 0.36 20.60 21.23
C GLN A 220 1.05 21.80 21.90
N ASN A 221 2.34 21.68 22.20
CA ASN A 221 3.11 22.78 22.81
C ASN A 221 3.31 23.98 21.88
N ARG A 222 3.28 23.78 20.54
CA ARG A 222 3.34 24.90 19.58
C ARG A 222 2.00 25.61 19.38
N LEU A 223 0.91 24.96 19.75
CA LEU A 223 -0.46 25.50 19.62
C LEU A 223 -0.97 26.17 20.91
N ALA A 224 -0.30 25.90 22.04
CA ALA A 224 -0.56 26.54 23.34
C ALA A 224 0.19 27.86 23.48
#